data_a3e5cf9812068a74b1d2f796600c567d
#
_entry.id   a3e5cf9812068a74b1d2f796600c567d
#
_cell.length_a   1.000
_cell.length_b   1.000
_cell.length_c   1.000
_cell.angle_alpha   90.00
_cell.angle_beta   90.00
_cell.angle_gamma   90.00
#
_symmetry.space_group_name_H-M   'P 1'
#
loop_
_entity.id
_entity.type
_entity.pdbx_description
1 polymer ?
#
loop_
_entity_poly.entity_id
_entity_poly.type
_entity_poly.pdbx_seq_one_letter_code
_entity_poly.pdbx_strand_id
1 'polypeptide(L)'
;TLFPYTTLFRSNYVESRLQDVFDNGAIYLLPSTYNCYGITYNKTLLREHGWELPNSFAELEVLAAKAKEAGVDLCLSQIQYPGYGFQYLCNIADADFLGTLDGRLWQKDYLSGKANVSNTPGMMQAMAYVQKWKDIGMLNDSGDALDDNVTRQRMAEGNTLFLIGNTNGIVEADGNADKFGLMPFLSEDGTQNVFVLN
;
A
#
# COMPACT_ATOMS: atom_id res chain seq x y z
N THR A 1 -14.91 21.90 28.48
CA THR A 1 -13.53 22.38 28.45
C THR A 1 -12.68 21.22 28.02
N LEU A 2 -12.29 21.20 26.76
CA LEU A 2 -11.38 20.24 26.17
C LEU A 2 -10.04 20.35 26.90
N PHE A 3 -9.43 19.27 27.20
CA PHE A 3 -8.22 19.14 28.01
C PHE A 3 -7.18 20.21 27.65
N PRO A 4 -6.60 20.90 28.64
CA PRO A 4 -5.50 21.77 28.37
C PRO A 4 -4.39 20.96 27.70
N TYR A 5 -3.88 21.46 26.64
CA TYR A 5 -2.80 20.96 25.82
C TYR A 5 -1.55 20.80 26.72
N THR A 6 -1.49 19.69 27.43
CA THR A 6 -0.36 19.44 28.32
C THR A 6 0.73 18.70 27.56
N THR A 7 1.95 19.19 27.68
CA THR A 7 3.20 18.63 27.16
C THR A 7 3.32 17.13 27.44
N LEU A 8 2.72 16.64 28.52
CA LEU A 8 2.65 15.24 28.95
C LEU A 8 1.87 14.32 28.00
N PHE A 9 0.83 14.82 27.36
CA PHE A 9 0.05 14.03 26.38
C PHE A 9 0.78 13.94 25.04
N ARG A 10 1.40 15.02 24.63
CA ARG A 10 2.08 15.17 23.35
C ARG A 10 3.27 14.22 23.22
N SER A 11 4.00 13.97 24.30
CA SER A 11 5.17 13.09 24.29
C SER A 11 4.86 11.61 24.06
N ASN A 12 3.59 11.21 24.18
CA ASN A 12 3.15 9.83 23.94
C ASN A 12 2.74 9.55 22.51
N TYR A 13 2.72 10.58 21.65
CA TYR A 13 2.26 10.48 20.26
C TYR A 13 3.32 10.98 19.31
N VAL A 14 3.35 10.40 18.12
CA VAL A 14 4.21 10.89 17.04
C VAL A 14 3.69 12.25 16.57
N GLU A 15 4.54 13.27 16.62
CA GLU A 15 4.17 14.66 16.36
C GLU A 15 3.47 14.86 14.99
N SER A 16 3.94 14.17 13.95
CA SER A 16 3.32 14.26 12.62
C SER A 16 1.86 13.81 12.62
N ARG A 17 1.50 12.85 13.48
CA ARG A 17 0.12 12.35 13.58
C ARG A 17 -0.77 13.22 14.44
N LEU A 18 -0.21 13.95 15.38
CA LEU A 18 -0.96 14.97 16.12
C LEU A 18 -1.36 16.13 15.23
N GLN A 19 -0.54 16.45 14.22
CA GLN A 19 -0.87 17.51 13.25
C GLN A 19 -2.07 17.15 12.37
N ASP A 20 -2.25 15.89 12.03
CA ASP A 20 -3.39 15.41 11.22
C ASP A 20 -4.74 15.56 11.93
N VAL A 21 -4.71 15.59 13.28
CA VAL A 21 -5.93 15.69 14.12
C VAL A 21 -6.05 17.06 14.82
N PHE A 22 -5.20 18.01 14.44
CA PHE A 22 -5.16 19.34 14.99
C PHE A 22 -5.94 20.31 14.10
N ASP A 23 -6.97 20.92 14.64
CA ASP A 23 -7.76 21.93 13.94
C ASP A 23 -8.02 23.14 14.85
N ASN A 24 -7.80 24.35 14.34
CA ASN A 24 -8.07 25.61 15.02
C ASN A 24 -7.54 25.70 16.46
N GLY A 25 -6.37 25.13 16.72
CA GLY A 25 -5.73 25.17 18.05
C GLY A 25 -6.23 24.09 19.03
N ALA A 26 -7.01 23.11 18.56
CA ALA A 26 -7.54 22.03 19.39
C ALA A 26 -7.29 20.66 18.76
N ILE A 27 -7.14 19.62 19.60
CA ILE A 27 -7.08 18.22 19.21
C ILE A 27 -8.45 17.60 19.52
N TYR A 28 -9.12 17.11 18.49
CA TYR A 28 -10.45 16.50 18.62
C TYR A 28 -10.40 14.98 18.67
N LEU A 29 -9.34 14.37 18.16
CA LEU A 29 -9.14 12.92 18.10
C LEU A 29 -7.73 12.60 18.59
N LEU A 30 -7.55 11.40 19.16
CA LEU A 30 -6.24 10.88 19.49
C LEU A 30 -5.95 9.67 18.60
N PRO A 31 -4.86 9.66 17.84
CA PRO A 31 -4.49 8.49 17.06
C PRO A 31 -4.13 7.35 18.02
N SER A 32 -4.86 6.22 17.92
CA SER A 32 -4.66 5.07 18.82
C SER A 32 -3.83 3.96 18.19
N THR A 33 -3.84 3.87 16.87
CA THR A 33 -3.17 2.81 16.11
C THR A 33 -2.56 3.35 14.84
N TYR A 34 -1.56 2.64 14.33
CA TYR A 34 -1.01 2.86 12.97
C TYR A 34 -1.31 1.64 12.13
N ASN A 35 -1.73 1.87 10.91
CA ASN A 35 -1.72 0.85 9.87
C ASN A 35 -0.54 1.13 8.94
N CYS A 36 0.32 0.13 8.77
CA CYS A 36 1.37 0.15 7.78
C CYS A 36 0.86 -0.58 6.54
N TYR A 37 0.67 0.14 5.45
CA TYR A 37 0.29 -0.43 4.18
C TYR A 37 1.52 -0.73 3.36
N GLY A 38 1.56 -1.92 2.82
CA GLY A 38 2.57 -2.44 1.93
C GLY A 38 1.97 -3.60 1.15
N ILE A 39 2.84 -4.44 0.61
CA ILE A 39 2.45 -5.63 -0.12
C ILE A 39 2.92 -6.85 0.69
N THR A 40 1.98 -7.62 1.19
CA THR A 40 2.31 -8.91 1.83
C THR A 40 2.80 -9.89 0.78
N TYR A 41 3.88 -10.61 1.06
CA TYR A 41 4.43 -11.62 0.16
C TYR A 41 4.67 -12.95 0.86
N ASN A 42 4.61 -14.03 0.09
CA ASN A 42 4.80 -15.40 0.57
C ASN A 42 6.29 -15.79 0.47
N LYS A 43 6.97 -15.79 1.62
CA LYS A 43 8.39 -16.19 1.74
C LYS A 43 8.63 -17.64 1.34
N THR A 44 7.64 -18.51 1.60
CA THR A 44 7.74 -19.94 1.29
C THR A 44 7.78 -20.16 -0.21
N LEU A 45 6.85 -19.54 -0.96
CA LEU A 45 6.84 -19.62 -2.43
C LEU A 45 8.13 -19.08 -3.04
N LEU A 46 8.61 -17.91 -2.58
CA LEU A 46 9.87 -17.34 -3.08
C LEU A 46 11.01 -18.34 -2.90
N ARG A 47 11.13 -18.93 -1.70
CA ARG A 47 12.19 -19.90 -1.38
C ARG A 47 12.07 -21.19 -2.18
N GLU A 48 10.88 -21.75 -2.31
CA GLU A 48 10.64 -23.01 -3.02
C GLU A 48 10.95 -22.92 -4.51
N HIS A 49 10.66 -21.77 -5.11
CA HIS A 49 10.95 -21.52 -6.51
C HIS A 49 12.34 -20.88 -6.76
N GLY A 50 13.08 -20.53 -5.72
CA GLY A 50 14.36 -19.83 -5.85
C GLY A 50 14.20 -18.41 -6.42
N TRP A 51 13.07 -17.76 -6.13
CA TRP A 51 12.79 -16.40 -6.58
C TRP A 51 13.26 -15.37 -5.56
N GLU A 52 13.70 -14.23 -6.04
CA GLU A 52 14.09 -13.09 -5.21
C GLU A 52 12.94 -12.09 -5.08
N LEU A 53 12.90 -11.38 -3.94
CA LEU A 53 11.94 -10.33 -3.70
C LEU A 53 12.27 -9.12 -4.59
N PRO A 54 11.34 -8.58 -5.40
CA PRO A 54 11.61 -7.48 -6.29
C PRO A 54 11.84 -6.16 -5.53
N ASN A 55 12.78 -5.36 -6.01
CA ASN A 55 13.08 -4.01 -5.50
C ASN A 55 12.73 -2.90 -6.49
N SER A 56 12.33 -3.27 -7.71
CA SER A 56 11.89 -2.35 -8.77
C SER A 56 10.71 -2.94 -9.53
N PHE A 57 10.02 -2.10 -10.28
CA PHE A 57 8.91 -2.57 -11.13
C PHE A 57 9.39 -3.55 -12.21
N ALA A 58 10.55 -3.33 -12.80
CA ALA A 58 11.10 -4.24 -13.80
C ALA A 58 11.38 -5.66 -13.24
N GLU A 59 11.86 -5.75 -11.99
CA GLU A 59 12.03 -7.03 -11.32
C GLU A 59 10.68 -7.68 -10.99
N LEU A 60 9.67 -6.87 -10.63
CA LEU A 60 8.31 -7.35 -10.40
C LEU A 60 7.68 -7.92 -11.68
N GLU A 61 7.88 -7.28 -12.84
CA GLU A 61 7.42 -7.81 -14.14
C GLU A 61 8.05 -9.18 -14.45
N VAL A 62 9.35 -9.32 -14.22
CA VAL A 62 10.04 -10.60 -14.40
C VAL A 62 9.49 -11.67 -13.47
N LEU A 63 9.24 -11.31 -12.21
CA LEU A 63 8.68 -12.24 -11.23
C LEU A 63 7.23 -12.62 -11.58
N ALA A 64 6.42 -11.67 -12.07
CA ALA A 64 5.07 -11.93 -12.53
C ALA A 64 5.02 -12.94 -13.68
N ALA A 65 5.95 -12.82 -14.66
CA ALA A 65 6.07 -13.78 -15.74
C ALA A 65 6.44 -15.19 -15.23
N LYS A 66 7.39 -15.29 -14.31
CA LYS A 66 7.79 -16.57 -13.67
C LYS A 66 6.63 -17.20 -12.88
N ALA A 67 5.89 -16.42 -12.11
CA ALA A 67 4.73 -16.90 -11.36
C ALA A 67 3.68 -17.49 -12.29
N LYS A 68 3.38 -16.78 -13.39
CA LYS A 68 2.45 -17.25 -14.43
C LYS A 68 2.89 -18.58 -15.05
N GLU A 69 4.16 -18.72 -15.42
CA GLU A 69 4.73 -19.95 -15.97
C GLU A 69 4.66 -21.12 -15.00
N ALA A 70 4.84 -20.86 -13.70
CA ALA A 70 4.78 -21.85 -12.64
C ALA A 70 3.35 -22.18 -12.19
N GLY A 71 2.31 -21.49 -12.69
CA GLY A 71 0.93 -21.67 -12.27
C GLY A 71 0.65 -21.16 -10.85
N VAL A 72 1.46 -20.19 -10.38
CA VAL A 72 1.31 -19.52 -9.09
C VAL A 72 0.46 -18.27 -9.29
N ASP A 73 -0.54 -18.06 -8.43
CA ASP A 73 -1.32 -16.84 -8.40
C ASP A 73 -0.45 -15.66 -7.99
N LEU A 74 -0.31 -14.66 -8.87
CA LEU A 74 0.58 -13.54 -8.60
C LEU A 74 0.13 -12.72 -7.40
N CYS A 75 -1.13 -12.29 -7.39
CA CYS A 75 -1.61 -11.36 -6.38
C CYS A 75 -3.10 -11.51 -6.10
N LEU A 76 -3.47 -11.40 -4.84
CA LEU A 76 -4.84 -11.12 -4.43
C LEU A 76 -4.97 -9.61 -4.20
N SER A 77 -5.96 -9.00 -4.83
CA SER A 77 -6.31 -7.59 -4.62
C SER A 77 -7.79 -7.46 -4.30
N GLN A 78 -8.11 -6.66 -3.30
CA GLN A 78 -9.50 -6.42 -2.88
C GLN A 78 -10.10 -5.21 -3.61
N ILE A 79 -9.77 -5.06 -4.90
CA ILE A 79 -10.15 -3.88 -5.71
C ILE A 79 -11.65 -3.69 -5.84
N GLN A 80 -12.44 -4.74 -5.63
CA GLN A 80 -13.90 -4.70 -5.68
C GLN A 80 -14.53 -4.00 -4.47
N TYR A 81 -13.82 -3.91 -3.34
CA TYR A 81 -14.34 -3.17 -2.20
C TYR A 81 -14.38 -1.68 -2.51
N PRO A 82 -15.52 -1.01 -2.27
CA PRO A 82 -15.61 0.43 -2.43
C PRO A 82 -14.51 1.15 -1.66
N GLY A 83 -13.70 1.95 -2.36
CA GLY A 83 -12.59 2.69 -1.79
C GLY A 83 -11.23 1.99 -1.85
N TYR A 84 -11.13 0.68 -1.88
CA TYR A 84 -9.82 0.01 -1.96
C TYR A 84 -9.12 0.25 -3.30
N GLY A 85 -9.86 0.23 -4.40
CA GLY A 85 -9.27 0.58 -5.71
C GLY A 85 -8.64 1.96 -5.72
N PHE A 86 -9.31 2.94 -5.12
CA PHE A 86 -8.76 4.29 -4.96
C PHE A 86 -7.56 4.31 -3.99
N GLN A 87 -7.63 3.58 -2.89
CA GLN A 87 -6.53 3.47 -1.93
C GLN A 87 -5.28 2.86 -2.57
N TYR A 88 -5.43 1.77 -3.35
CA TYR A 88 -4.29 1.15 -4.05
C TYR A 88 -3.67 2.08 -5.07
N LEU A 89 -4.52 2.81 -5.81
CA LEU A 89 -4.06 3.86 -6.71
C LEU A 89 -3.21 4.89 -5.96
N CYS A 90 -3.70 5.41 -4.84
CA CYS A 90 -2.97 6.40 -4.04
C CYS A 90 -1.66 5.81 -3.49
N ASN A 91 -1.66 4.58 -2.99
CA ASN A 91 -0.47 3.94 -2.42
C ASN A 91 0.62 3.71 -3.48
N ILE A 92 0.24 3.28 -4.69
CA ILE A 92 1.18 3.13 -5.81
C ILE A 92 1.67 4.50 -6.28
N ALA A 93 0.76 5.47 -6.40
CA ALA A 93 1.12 6.83 -6.79
C ALA A 93 2.00 7.54 -5.74
N ASP A 94 1.92 7.16 -4.46
CA ASP A 94 2.83 7.65 -3.40
C ASP A 94 4.28 7.25 -3.69
N ALA A 95 4.53 6.04 -4.20
CA ALA A 95 5.85 5.58 -4.56
C ALA A 95 6.44 6.33 -5.76
N ASP A 96 5.61 6.77 -6.71
CA ASP A 96 6.06 7.41 -7.95
C ASP A 96 5.99 8.95 -7.90
N PHE A 97 4.89 9.52 -7.39
CA PHE A 97 4.66 10.96 -7.43
C PHE A 97 4.20 11.56 -6.11
N LEU A 98 3.10 11.06 -5.52
CA LEU A 98 2.45 11.73 -4.39
C LEU A 98 3.34 11.81 -3.14
N GLY A 99 4.26 10.86 -2.95
CA GLY A 99 5.25 10.86 -1.86
C GLY A 99 6.41 11.83 -2.07
N THR A 100 6.61 12.36 -3.28
CA THR A 100 7.66 13.33 -3.58
C THR A 100 7.34 14.73 -3.06
N LEU A 101 8.33 15.62 -3.01
CA LEU A 101 8.10 17.02 -2.66
C LEU A 101 7.09 17.69 -3.60
N ASP A 102 7.25 17.47 -4.90
CA ASP A 102 6.35 18.05 -5.92
C ASP A 102 4.92 17.50 -5.76
N GLY A 103 4.78 16.22 -5.45
CA GLY A 103 3.48 15.61 -5.16
C GLY A 103 2.82 16.18 -3.90
N ARG A 104 3.59 16.41 -2.84
CA ARG A 104 3.07 17.05 -1.61
C ARG A 104 2.64 18.50 -1.83
N LEU A 105 3.38 19.26 -2.63
CA LEU A 105 2.98 20.61 -3.03
C LEU A 105 1.73 20.57 -3.90
N TRP A 106 1.66 19.65 -4.85
CA TRP A 106 0.48 19.44 -5.68
C TRP A 106 -0.77 19.09 -4.87
N GLN A 107 -0.67 18.22 -3.88
CA GLN A 107 -1.80 17.89 -2.98
C GLN A 107 -2.38 19.14 -2.31
N LYS A 108 -1.53 20.03 -1.83
CA LYS A 108 -1.94 21.30 -1.24
C LYS A 108 -2.69 22.17 -2.24
N ASP A 109 -2.19 22.28 -3.47
CA ASP A 109 -2.84 23.05 -4.52
C ASP A 109 -4.14 22.40 -5.00
N TYR A 110 -4.18 21.07 -5.06
CA TYR A 110 -5.40 20.32 -5.36
C TYR A 110 -6.51 20.55 -4.32
N LEU A 111 -6.18 20.44 -3.03
CA LEU A 111 -7.13 20.68 -1.94
C LEU A 111 -7.63 22.14 -1.90
N SER A 112 -6.82 23.09 -2.36
CA SER A 112 -7.22 24.50 -2.47
C SER A 112 -7.92 24.87 -3.79
N GLY A 113 -8.15 23.88 -4.69
CA GLY A 113 -8.79 24.06 -5.99
C GLY A 113 -7.91 24.72 -7.06
N LYS A 114 -6.60 24.84 -6.82
CA LYS A 114 -5.65 25.45 -7.77
C LYS A 114 -5.09 24.46 -8.79
N ALA A 115 -5.10 23.16 -8.46
CA ALA A 115 -4.66 22.10 -9.34
C ALA A 115 -5.76 21.05 -9.57
N ASN A 116 -5.63 20.28 -10.63
CA ASN A 116 -6.49 19.12 -10.89
C ASN A 116 -5.67 17.95 -11.45
N VAL A 117 -6.23 16.74 -11.42
CA VAL A 117 -5.56 15.51 -11.87
C VAL A 117 -5.19 15.57 -13.35
N SER A 118 -6.12 16.00 -14.20
CA SER A 118 -6.01 15.89 -15.66
C SER A 118 -4.98 16.84 -16.29
N ASN A 119 -4.56 17.89 -15.60
CA ASN A 119 -3.56 18.84 -16.10
C ASN A 119 -2.24 18.79 -15.36
N THR A 120 -2.02 17.77 -14.55
CA THR A 120 -0.77 17.58 -13.77
C THR A 120 0.03 16.43 -14.38
N PRO A 121 1.15 16.70 -15.09
CA PRO A 121 1.93 15.65 -15.75
C PRO A 121 2.39 14.53 -14.79
N GLY A 122 2.88 14.87 -13.60
CA GLY A 122 3.30 13.87 -12.61
C GLY A 122 2.15 12.98 -12.15
N MET A 123 0.94 13.51 -11.97
CA MET A 123 -0.21 12.70 -11.60
C MET A 123 -0.67 11.81 -12.77
N MET A 124 -0.62 12.31 -14.00
CA MET A 124 -0.92 11.50 -15.20
C MET A 124 0.08 10.36 -15.39
N GLN A 125 1.36 10.60 -15.09
CA GLN A 125 2.40 9.57 -15.13
C GLN A 125 2.17 8.53 -14.04
N ALA A 126 1.85 8.94 -12.81
CA ALA A 126 1.50 8.02 -11.74
C ALA A 126 0.28 7.15 -12.07
N MET A 127 -0.74 7.71 -12.72
CA MET A 127 -1.90 6.94 -13.21
C MET A 127 -1.49 5.91 -14.28
N ALA A 128 -0.61 6.28 -15.21
CA ALA A 128 -0.08 5.35 -16.19
C ALA A 128 0.75 4.24 -15.53
N TYR A 129 1.46 4.56 -14.46
CA TYR A 129 2.21 3.58 -13.68
C TYR A 129 1.27 2.59 -12.95
N VAL A 130 0.18 3.06 -12.36
CA VAL A 130 -0.86 2.17 -11.79
C VAL A 130 -1.43 1.22 -12.85
N GLN A 131 -1.61 1.69 -14.10
CA GLN A 131 -2.05 0.82 -15.19
C GLN A 131 -1.06 -0.31 -15.46
N LYS A 132 0.25 -0.08 -15.37
CA LYS A 132 1.26 -1.14 -15.52
C LYS A 132 1.11 -2.22 -14.44
N TRP A 133 0.82 -1.84 -13.18
CA TRP A 133 0.54 -2.80 -12.10
C TRP A 133 -0.66 -3.70 -12.41
N LYS A 134 -1.69 -3.11 -13.01
CA LYS A 134 -2.87 -3.86 -13.47
C LYS A 134 -2.50 -4.83 -14.61
N ASP A 135 -1.72 -4.37 -15.58
CA ASP A 135 -1.38 -5.14 -16.76
C ASP A 135 -0.56 -6.39 -16.44
N ILE A 136 0.28 -6.35 -15.42
CA ILE A 136 1.03 -7.52 -14.93
C ILE A 136 0.22 -8.42 -13.98
N GLY A 137 -1.01 -8.04 -13.61
CA GLY A 137 -1.89 -8.83 -12.76
C GLY A 137 -1.80 -8.57 -11.26
N MET A 138 -1.08 -7.51 -10.83
CA MET A 138 -1.03 -7.11 -9.41
C MET A 138 -2.34 -6.49 -8.91
N LEU A 139 -3.08 -5.84 -9.81
CA LEU A 139 -4.41 -5.32 -9.56
C LEU A 139 -5.40 -6.11 -10.41
N ASN A 140 -5.78 -7.27 -9.94
CA ASN A 140 -6.74 -8.12 -10.65
C ASN A 140 -8.14 -7.99 -10.05
N ASP A 141 -9.12 -8.20 -10.91
CA ASP A 141 -10.50 -8.44 -10.52
C ASP A 141 -10.63 -9.94 -10.29
N SER A 142 -10.42 -10.39 -9.05
CA SER A 142 -10.45 -11.82 -8.72
C SER A 142 -11.86 -12.45 -8.79
N GLY A 143 -12.87 -11.70 -9.25
CA GLY A 143 -14.24 -12.18 -9.47
C GLY A 143 -15.02 -12.48 -8.20
N ASP A 144 -14.35 -12.85 -7.13
CA ASP A 144 -14.95 -13.08 -5.83
C ASP A 144 -14.71 -11.85 -4.97
N ALA A 145 -15.77 -11.26 -4.44
CA ALA A 145 -15.63 -10.23 -3.40
C ALA A 145 -14.91 -10.86 -2.21
N LEU A 146 -13.61 -10.68 -2.19
CA LEU A 146 -12.75 -11.29 -1.19
C LEU A 146 -12.96 -10.53 0.12
N ASP A 147 -13.74 -11.11 1.03
CA ASP A 147 -13.68 -10.67 2.40
C ASP A 147 -12.30 -11.03 3.00
N ASP A 148 -11.97 -10.42 4.13
CA ASP A 148 -10.67 -10.64 4.77
C ASP A 148 -10.43 -12.12 5.12
N ASN A 149 -11.47 -12.90 5.41
CA ASN A 149 -11.36 -14.30 5.76
C ASN A 149 -11.02 -15.16 4.54
N VAL A 150 -11.67 -14.92 3.41
CA VAL A 150 -11.38 -15.60 2.15
C VAL A 150 -9.96 -15.27 1.68
N THR A 151 -9.56 -14.01 1.81
CA THR A 151 -8.20 -13.57 1.47
C THR A 151 -7.15 -14.26 2.34
N ARG A 152 -7.36 -14.31 3.65
CA ARG A 152 -6.46 -15.03 4.58
C ARG A 152 -6.39 -16.52 4.28
N GLN A 153 -7.54 -17.12 3.98
CA GLN A 153 -7.59 -18.55 3.62
C GLN A 153 -6.77 -18.81 2.36
N ARG A 154 -6.97 -18.07 1.28
CA ARG A 154 -6.22 -18.24 0.03
C ARG A 154 -4.71 -18.05 0.21
N MET A 155 -4.32 -17.04 0.99
CA MET A 155 -2.90 -16.86 1.33
C MET A 155 -2.36 -18.05 2.14
N ALA A 156 -3.14 -18.59 3.08
CA ALA A 156 -2.76 -19.74 3.91
C ALA A 156 -2.66 -21.05 3.09
N GLU A 157 -3.46 -21.19 2.04
CA GLU A 157 -3.38 -22.32 1.08
C GLU A 157 -2.04 -22.35 0.32
N GLY A 158 -1.32 -21.23 0.30
CA GLY A 158 0.09 -21.21 -0.08
C GLY A 158 0.34 -21.07 -1.59
N ASN A 159 -0.67 -20.88 -2.44
CA ASN A 159 -0.48 -20.76 -3.89
C ASN A 159 -0.52 -19.31 -4.41
N THR A 160 -0.59 -18.34 -3.52
CA THR A 160 -0.59 -16.91 -3.88
C THR A 160 0.67 -16.23 -3.41
N LEU A 161 1.32 -15.48 -4.30
CA LEU A 161 2.61 -14.86 -4.02
C LEU A 161 2.46 -13.54 -3.27
N PHE A 162 1.54 -12.66 -3.69
CA PHE A 162 1.33 -11.33 -3.11
C PHE A 162 -0.11 -11.09 -2.66
N LEU A 163 -0.25 -10.18 -1.71
CA LEU A 163 -1.54 -9.61 -1.32
C LEU A 163 -1.42 -8.10 -1.19
N ILE A 164 -2.26 -7.37 -1.93
CA ILE A 164 -2.50 -5.94 -1.72
C ILE A 164 -3.83 -5.81 -0.98
N GLY A 165 -3.81 -5.21 0.20
CA GLY A 165 -5.01 -5.05 1.02
C GLY A 165 -4.66 -4.64 2.44
N ASN A 166 -5.54 -4.97 3.39
CA ASN A 166 -5.24 -4.80 4.81
C ASN A 166 -4.28 -5.90 5.27
N THR A 167 -3.00 -5.57 5.36
CA THR A 167 -1.90 -6.53 5.50
C THR A 167 -1.62 -6.96 6.94
N ASN A 168 -2.05 -6.18 7.93
CA ASN A 168 -1.71 -6.43 9.34
C ASN A 168 -2.21 -7.79 9.85
N GLY A 169 -3.41 -8.20 9.44
CA GLY A 169 -4.02 -9.43 9.92
C GLY A 169 -3.40 -10.74 9.41
N ILE A 170 -2.56 -10.70 8.39
CA ILE A 170 -1.95 -11.91 7.81
C ILE A 170 -0.56 -12.17 8.40
N VAL A 171 0.21 -11.11 8.60
CA VAL A 171 1.55 -11.20 9.18
C VAL A 171 1.48 -11.50 10.69
N GLU A 172 0.44 -11.02 11.36
CA GLU A 172 0.26 -11.18 12.82
C GLU A 172 -0.47 -12.47 13.22
N ALA A 173 -1.10 -13.19 12.29
CA ALA A 173 -1.81 -14.42 12.60
C ALA A 173 -0.83 -15.55 12.98
N ASP A 174 -1.20 -16.32 14.01
CA ASP A 174 -0.44 -17.39 14.66
C ASP A 174 0.49 -18.21 13.72
N GLY A 175 1.81 -18.03 13.91
CA GLY A 175 2.83 -18.78 13.18
C GLY A 175 3.05 -18.35 11.72
N ASN A 176 2.40 -17.30 11.25
CA ASN A 176 2.54 -16.82 9.87
C ASN A 176 3.72 -15.88 9.63
N ALA A 177 4.32 -15.31 10.68
CA ALA A 177 5.45 -14.40 10.57
C ALA A 177 6.65 -15.01 9.82
N ASP A 178 6.86 -16.33 9.96
CA ASP A 178 7.91 -17.05 9.25
C ASP A 178 7.57 -17.32 7.78
N LYS A 179 6.28 -17.35 7.43
CA LYS A 179 5.79 -17.65 6.08
C LYS A 179 5.60 -16.42 5.22
N PHE A 180 5.25 -15.30 5.83
CA PHE A 180 4.92 -14.06 5.13
C PHE A 180 5.85 -12.92 5.53
N GLY A 181 5.95 -11.94 4.66
CA GLY A 181 6.65 -10.70 4.91
C GLY A 181 5.88 -9.52 4.33
N LEU A 182 6.32 -8.31 4.62
CA LEU A 182 5.78 -7.08 4.08
C LEU A 182 6.87 -6.39 3.26
N MET A 183 6.55 -6.00 2.03
CA MET A 183 7.41 -5.19 1.17
C MET A 183 6.76 -3.83 0.89
N PRO A 184 7.55 -2.80 0.56
CA PRO A 184 7.00 -1.50 0.18
C PRO A 184 6.29 -1.54 -1.17
N PHE A 185 5.48 -0.53 -1.45
CA PHE A 185 5.09 -0.20 -2.82
C PHE A 185 6.33 0.27 -3.57
N LEU A 186 6.54 -0.28 -4.75
CA LEU A 186 7.71 -0.01 -5.57
C LEU A 186 7.47 1.25 -6.40
N SER A 187 8.48 2.11 -6.52
CA SER A 187 8.53 3.09 -7.59
C SER A 187 8.94 2.44 -8.91
N GLU A 188 8.66 3.10 -10.03
CA GLU A 188 8.96 2.54 -11.35
C GLU A 188 10.45 2.23 -11.51
N ASP A 189 11.31 3.09 -11.00
CA ASP A 189 12.78 2.96 -11.06
C ASP A 189 13.41 2.30 -9.82
N GLY A 190 12.63 1.94 -8.80
CA GLY A 190 13.08 1.34 -7.55
C GLY A 190 13.77 2.32 -6.57
N THR A 191 13.80 3.62 -6.85
CA THR A 191 14.54 4.60 -6.04
C THR A 191 13.76 5.14 -4.84
N GLN A 192 12.43 5.06 -4.87
CA GLN A 192 11.54 5.64 -3.84
C GLN A 192 10.47 4.64 -3.38
N ASN A 193 10.89 3.43 -3.05
CA ASN A 193 9.97 2.44 -2.52
C ASN A 193 9.43 2.88 -1.16
N VAL A 194 8.10 2.83 -0.98
CA VAL A 194 7.44 3.41 0.19
C VAL A 194 6.52 2.43 0.91
N PHE A 195 6.52 2.50 2.23
CA PHE A 195 5.39 2.04 3.05
C PHE A 195 4.47 3.22 3.33
N VAL A 196 3.17 3.01 3.21
CA VAL A 196 2.20 4.06 3.53
C VAL A 196 1.70 3.85 4.97
N LEU A 197 1.82 4.87 5.79
CA LEU A 197 1.32 4.88 7.16
C LEU A 197 -0.01 5.65 7.21
N ASN A 198 -1.03 5.02 7.76
CA ASN A 198 -2.36 5.63 7.92
C ASN A 198 -2.88 5.50 9.36
#